data_5a74cdeea16cfe1ba494c1dfb0847c47
#
_entry.id   5a74cdeea16cfe1ba494c1dfb0847c47
#
_cell.length_a   1.000
_cell.length_b   1.000
_cell.length_c   1.000
_cell.angle_alpha   90.00
_cell.angle_beta   90.00
_cell.angle_gamma   90.00
#
_symmetry.space_group_name_H-M   'P 1'
#
loop_
_entity.id
_entity.type
_entity.pdbx_description
1 polymer ?
#
loop_
_entity_poly.entity_id
_entity_poly.type
_entity_poly.pdbx_seq_one_letter_code
_entity_poly.pdbx_strand_id
1 'polypeptide(L)'
;MMLMSENDCRIYREELAPKLPPRIFDAHVHIMRKEYFPEGFTFPERNTFNKFGGEFPVELWRKLMAEILPEQELWLNCFSAPHLQVDNDRTPEVEGEKEFAMAMVSPADTVETLARRIEAAKAVGVKPYLNYAAHVYGKKENDVEVFDMLTPEQLEYLNEKALAVTLHIPRSGRFADPLNQKQMIALCEKYPNVKFIFAHIGRAYFMRNILESNIEEFAKYPNVYFDTAMINSVEIVKYTYDHFPLERVLFGTDTPIALLRGKSVEINNQYAYLMGENYAIGSAIIDTSGVVEFTTFFYEQLRAMIAATPEKDLEKVLFTNAYKLFTGIRNA
;
A
#
# COMPACT_ATOMS: atom_id res chain seq x y z
N MET A 1 -24.40 -3.41 4.16
CA MET A 1 -23.55 -4.58 4.50
C MET A 1 -22.89 -4.25 5.82
N MET A 2 -23.11 -5.02 6.85
CA MET A 2 -22.40 -4.86 8.13
C MET A 2 -21.05 -5.57 7.97
N LEU A 3 -19.96 -4.81 7.94
CA LEU A 3 -18.61 -5.37 7.74
C LEU A 3 -18.08 -6.01 9.04
N MET A 4 -18.50 -5.48 10.19
CA MET A 4 -17.98 -5.82 11.51
C MET A 4 -18.83 -6.90 12.20
N SER A 5 -18.17 -7.95 12.70
CA SER A 5 -18.79 -8.95 13.57
C SER A 5 -18.83 -8.46 15.04
N GLU A 6 -19.52 -9.18 15.91
CA GLU A 6 -19.50 -8.90 17.35
C GLU A 6 -18.07 -9.02 17.92
N ASN A 7 -17.31 -10.00 17.42
CA ASN A 7 -15.91 -10.18 17.80
C ASN A 7 -15.04 -9.01 17.36
N ASP A 8 -15.23 -8.48 16.13
CA ASP A 8 -14.52 -7.29 15.68
C ASP A 8 -14.84 -6.07 16.58
N CYS A 9 -16.11 -5.88 16.93
CA CYS A 9 -16.51 -4.81 17.84
C CYS A 9 -15.87 -4.96 19.23
N ARG A 10 -15.70 -6.20 19.72
CA ARG A 10 -15.01 -6.48 20.98
C ARG A 10 -13.51 -6.17 20.84
N ILE A 11 -12.85 -6.65 19.79
CA ILE A 11 -11.44 -6.37 19.49
C ILE A 11 -11.19 -4.85 19.45
N TYR A 12 -12.05 -4.12 18.75
CA TYR A 12 -11.92 -2.66 18.69
C TYR A 12 -11.96 -2.05 20.10
N ARG A 13 -13.02 -2.32 20.88
CA ARG A 13 -13.21 -1.70 22.19
C ARG A 13 -12.15 -2.08 23.22
N GLU A 14 -11.72 -3.35 23.25
CA GLU A 14 -10.86 -3.88 24.31
C GLU A 14 -9.37 -3.79 23.96
N GLU A 15 -9.00 -3.90 22.68
CA GLU A 15 -7.60 -4.04 22.28
C GLU A 15 -7.07 -2.83 21.49
N LEU A 16 -7.90 -2.22 20.62
CA LEU A 16 -7.44 -1.18 19.70
C LEU A 16 -7.73 0.23 20.21
N ALA A 17 -9.00 0.57 20.46
CA ALA A 17 -9.42 1.92 20.82
C ALA A 17 -8.63 2.53 22.00
N PRO A 18 -8.31 1.78 23.08
CA PRO A 18 -7.55 2.35 24.20
C PRO A 18 -6.11 2.77 23.86
N LYS A 19 -5.58 2.33 22.72
CA LYS A 19 -4.18 2.56 22.32
C LYS A 19 -4.02 3.39 21.05
N LEU A 20 -5.05 3.43 20.21
CA LEU A 20 -5.00 4.15 18.95
C LEU A 20 -4.97 5.68 19.17
N PRO A 21 -4.16 6.42 18.41
CA PRO A 21 -4.20 7.88 18.44
C PRO A 21 -5.53 8.40 17.85
N PRO A 22 -5.90 9.65 18.13
CA PRO A 22 -7.14 10.24 17.63
C PRO A 22 -7.16 10.42 16.11
N ARG A 23 -6.00 10.38 15.45
CA ARG A 23 -5.85 10.55 14.01
C ARG A 23 -5.05 9.40 13.41
N ILE A 24 -5.51 8.92 12.25
CA ILE A 24 -4.83 7.89 11.46
C ILE A 24 -4.75 8.34 10.00
N PHE A 25 -3.59 8.18 9.40
CA PHE A 25 -3.36 8.44 7.98
C PHE A 25 -3.07 7.11 7.27
N ASP A 26 -3.98 6.67 6.41
CA ASP A 26 -3.78 5.51 5.55
C ASP A 26 -3.05 5.91 4.27
N ALA A 27 -1.78 5.58 4.16
CA ALA A 27 -0.92 5.98 3.03
C ALA A 27 -1.08 5.08 1.79
N HIS A 28 -1.89 3.99 1.87
CA HIS A 28 -1.98 3.00 0.81
C HIS A 28 -3.41 2.47 0.64
N VAL A 29 -4.20 3.15 -0.18
CA VAL A 29 -5.61 2.82 -0.43
C VAL A 29 -5.87 2.69 -1.93
N HIS A 30 -6.49 1.60 -2.37
CA HIS A 30 -6.97 1.44 -3.74
C HIS A 30 -8.43 1.90 -3.86
N ILE A 31 -8.63 2.94 -4.64
CA ILE A 31 -9.96 3.49 -4.94
C ILE A 31 -10.30 3.22 -6.40
N MET A 32 -11.52 2.76 -6.65
CA MET A 32 -11.94 2.40 -7.99
C MET A 32 -13.45 2.56 -8.17
N ARG A 33 -13.84 3.07 -9.33
CA ARG A 33 -15.24 3.12 -9.79
C ARG A 33 -15.43 2.20 -11.00
N LYS A 34 -16.64 1.66 -11.18
CA LYS A 34 -16.98 0.84 -12.35
C LYS A 34 -16.76 1.58 -13.66
N GLU A 35 -17.03 2.88 -13.68
CA GLU A 35 -16.88 3.74 -14.84
C GLU A 35 -15.43 3.97 -15.31
N TYR A 36 -14.43 3.51 -14.51
CA TYR A 36 -13.02 3.51 -14.92
C TYR A 36 -12.71 2.33 -15.86
N PHE A 37 -13.64 1.42 -16.04
CA PHE A 37 -13.51 0.27 -16.92
C PHE A 37 -14.38 0.39 -18.17
N PRO A 38 -14.08 -0.36 -19.25
CA PRO A 38 -14.96 -0.46 -20.40
C PRO A 38 -16.35 -0.95 -20.00
N GLU A 39 -17.37 -0.53 -20.75
CA GLU A 39 -18.75 -1.00 -20.56
C GLU A 39 -18.81 -2.54 -20.59
N GLY A 40 -19.54 -3.13 -19.63
CA GLY A 40 -19.68 -4.56 -19.49
C GLY A 40 -18.51 -5.28 -18.82
N PHE A 41 -17.47 -4.58 -18.39
CA PHE A 41 -16.38 -5.18 -17.63
C PHE A 41 -16.87 -5.78 -16.31
N THR A 42 -16.37 -6.98 -15.99
CA THR A 42 -16.59 -7.63 -14.70
C THR A 42 -15.29 -8.24 -14.21
N PHE A 43 -15.04 -8.18 -12.91
CA PHE A 43 -13.91 -8.86 -12.30
C PHE A 43 -14.10 -10.38 -12.30
N PRO A 44 -13.02 -11.17 -12.33
CA PRO A 44 -13.08 -12.60 -12.02
C PRO A 44 -13.79 -12.84 -10.68
N GLU A 45 -14.56 -13.93 -10.58
CA GLU A 45 -15.46 -14.22 -9.45
C GLU A 45 -14.82 -14.02 -8.07
N ARG A 46 -13.58 -14.46 -7.88
CA ARG A 46 -12.86 -14.38 -6.59
C ARG A 46 -12.08 -13.08 -6.39
N ASN A 47 -12.25 -12.08 -7.24
CA ASN A 47 -11.59 -10.79 -7.07
C ASN A 47 -12.17 -10.04 -5.85
N THR A 48 -11.31 -9.42 -5.06
CA THR A 48 -11.66 -8.70 -3.82
C THR A 48 -12.72 -7.60 -4.03
N PHE A 49 -12.68 -6.89 -5.17
CA PHE A 49 -13.66 -5.84 -5.45
C PHE A 49 -15.09 -6.37 -5.53
N ASN A 50 -15.29 -7.65 -5.87
CA ASN A 50 -16.64 -8.25 -5.89
C ASN A 50 -17.30 -8.31 -4.51
N LYS A 51 -16.53 -8.34 -3.40
CA LYS A 51 -17.06 -8.19 -2.04
C LYS A 51 -17.78 -6.86 -1.87
N PHE A 52 -17.36 -5.84 -2.58
CA PHE A 52 -17.86 -4.46 -2.50
C PHE A 52 -18.73 -4.07 -3.69
N GLY A 53 -19.25 -5.03 -4.45
CA GLY A 53 -20.12 -4.77 -5.60
C GLY A 53 -19.38 -4.43 -6.89
N GLY A 54 -18.07 -4.73 -6.99
CA GLY A 54 -17.25 -4.50 -8.18
C GLY A 54 -16.66 -3.10 -8.27
N GLU A 55 -16.71 -2.31 -7.20
CA GLU A 55 -16.09 -0.99 -7.08
C GLU A 55 -15.74 -0.68 -5.62
N PHE A 56 -14.87 0.31 -5.40
CA PHE A 56 -14.49 0.76 -4.08
C PHE A 56 -14.18 2.27 -4.10
N PRO A 57 -15.22 3.13 -4.22
CA PRO A 57 -15.04 4.58 -4.27
C PRO A 57 -14.73 5.17 -2.89
N VAL A 58 -14.22 6.41 -2.85
CA VAL A 58 -13.85 7.11 -1.60
C VAL A 58 -15.00 7.17 -0.60
N GLU A 59 -16.23 7.37 -1.07
CA GLU A 59 -17.42 7.44 -0.22
C GLU A 59 -17.68 6.11 0.50
N LEU A 60 -17.46 4.99 -0.21
CA LEU A 60 -17.57 3.66 0.40
C LEU A 60 -16.45 3.44 1.41
N TRP A 61 -15.21 3.82 1.07
CA TRP A 61 -14.10 3.77 2.02
C TRP A 61 -14.42 4.56 3.30
N ARG A 62 -14.87 5.82 3.18
CA ARG A 62 -15.24 6.66 4.34
C ARG A 62 -16.31 5.98 5.20
N LYS A 63 -17.35 5.43 4.56
CA LYS A 63 -18.45 4.75 5.26
C LYS A 63 -17.94 3.54 6.03
N LEU A 64 -17.14 2.68 5.41
CA LEU A 64 -16.62 1.47 6.05
C LEU A 64 -15.61 1.81 7.15
N MET A 65 -14.76 2.80 6.94
CA MET A 65 -13.82 3.25 7.96
C MET A 65 -14.51 3.84 9.18
N ALA A 66 -15.62 4.54 9.03
CA ALA A 66 -16.42 5.02 10.15
C ALA A 66 -17.05 3.87 10.99
N GLU A 67 -17.28 2.69 10.39
CA GLU A 67 -17.69 1.49 11.11
C GLU A 67 -16.51 0.79 11.82
N ILE A 68 -15.33 0.78 11.17
CA ILE A 68 -14.13 0.07 11.63
C ILE A 68 -13.37 0.86 12.70
N LEU A 69 -13.28 2.17 12.55
CA LEU A 69 -12.55 3.11 13.43
C LEU A 69 -13.46 4.29 13.80
N PRO A 70 -14.51 4.06 14.61
CA PRO A 70 -15.55 5.07 14.84
C PRO A 70 -15.10 6.29 15.65
N GLU A 71 -13.96 6.22 16.32
CA GLU A 71 -13.44 7.31 17.18
C GLU A 71 -12.26 8.05 16.57
N GLN A 72 -11.73 7.58 15.41
CA GLN A 72 -10.55 8.15 14.79
C GLN A 72 -10.89 9.12 13.64
N GLU A 73 -10.18 10.22 13.58
CA GLU A 73 -10.15 11.07 12.40
C GLU A 73 -9.24 10.44 11.34
N LEU A 74 -9.77 10.20 10.14
CA LEU A 74 -9.09 9.45 9.10
C LEU A 74 -8.65 10.33 7.94
N TRP A 75 -7.41 10.12 7.50
CA TRP A 75 -6.77 10.70 6.34
C TRP A 75 -6.33 9.58 5.40
N LEU A 76 -6.29 9.84 4.10
CA LEU A 76 -5.84 8.84 3.13
C LEU A 76 -4.97 9.43 2.02
N ASN A 77 -4.09 8.58 1.51
CA ASN A 77 -3.51 8.70 0.18
C ASN A 77 -3.97 7.52 -0.66
N CYS A 78 -4.56 7.78 -1.81
CA CYS A 78 -5.14 6.74 -2.64
C CYS A 78 -4.64 6.78 -4.09
N PHE A 79 -4.83 5.67 -4.76
CA PHE A 79 -4.57 5.46 -6.18
C PHE A 79 -5.56 4.43 -6.74
N SER A 80 -5.70 4.38 -8.06
CA SER A 80 -6.61 3.44 -8.70
C SER A 80 -6.13 1.98 -8.57
N ALA A 81 -6.99 1.03 -8.96
CA ALA A 81 -6.60 -0.37 -9.04
C ALA A 81 -5.59 -0.59 -10.18
N PRO A 82 -4.55 -1.39 -9.95
CA PRO A 82 -3.55 -1.70 -10.99
C PRO A 82 -4.10 -2.75 -11.97
N HIS A 83 -4.94 -2.36 -12.89
CA HIS A 83 -5.55 -3.24 -13.88
C HIS A 83 -5.36 -2.68 -15.29
N LEU A 84 -4.99 -3.54 -16.27
CA LEU A 84 -4.66 -3.12 -17.63
C LEU A 84 -5.83 -2.47 -18.40
N GLN A 85 -7.06 -2.76 -18.02
CA GLN A 85 -8.26 -2.20 -18.65
C GLN A 85 -8.80 -0.94 -17.94
N VAL A 86 -8.15 -0.50 -16.87
CA VAL A 86 -8.51 0.78 -16.22
C VAL A 86 -8.13 1.93 -17.13
N ASP A 87 -9.05 2.87 -17.30
CA ASP A 87 -8.73 4.16 -17.87
C ASP A 87 -7.93 4.98 -16.86
N ASN A 88 -6.61 4.98 -17.00
CA ASN A 88 -5.69 5.69 -16.10
C ASN A 88 -5.79 7.22 -16.22
N ASP A 89 -6.52 7.76 -17.17
CA ASP A 89 -6.83 9.19 -17.25
C ASP A 89 -7.93 9.57 -16.26
N ARG A 90 -8.66 8.58 -15.71
CA ARG A 90 -9.60 8.74 -14.60
C ARG A 90 -8.89 8.44 -13.31
N THR A 91 -8.44 9.48 -12.65
CA THR A 91 -7.80 9.38 -11.34
C THR A 91 -8.86 9.31 -10.23
N PRO A 92 -8.52 8.76 -9.05
CA PRO A 92 -9.41 8.83 -7.91
C PRO A 92 -9.82 10.27 -7.61
N GLU A 93 -11.12 10.52 -7.57
CA GLU A 93 -11.65 11.78 -7.13
C GLU A 93 -11.44 11.91 -5.62
N VAL A 94 -10.69 12.91 -5.22
CA VAL A 94 -10.41 13.24 -3.82
C VAL A 94 -10.83 14.66 -3.53
N GLU A 95 -11.43 14.88 -2.36
CA GLU A 95 -11.96 16.16 -1.95
C GLU A 95 -11.44 16.56 -0.57
N GLY A 96 -11.10 17.84 -0.46
CA GLY A 96 -10.70 18.41 0.82
C GLY A 96 -9.25 18.14 1.23
N GLU A 97 -8.93 18.54 2.46
CA GLU A 97 -7.55 18.57 2.96
C GLU A 97 -7.04 17.19 3.41
N LYS A 98 -7.95 16.28 3.77
CA LYS A 98 -7.63 14.97 4.36
C LYS A 98 -7.39 13.86 3.33
N GLU A 99 -7.53 14.18 2.05
CA GLU A 99 -7.42 13.21 0.96
C GLU A 99 -6.32 13.60 -0.01
N PHE A 100 -5.52 12.62 -0.35
CA PHE A 100 -4.42 12.74 -1.30
C PHE A 100 -4.58 11.65 -2.36
N ALA A 101 -4.14 11.95 -3.57
CA ALA A 101 -4.15 11.01 -4.68
C ALA A 101 -2.77 10.85 -5.29
N MET A 102 -2.53 9.67 -5.86
CA MET A 102 -1.41 9.40 -6.76
C MET A 102 -1.95 8.97 -8.13
N ALA A 103 -1.34 9.46 -9.19
CA ALA A 103 -1.69 9.06 -10.55
C ALA A 103 -1.11 7.67 -10.87
N MET A 104 -1.89 6.83 -11.54
CA MET A 104 -1.35 5.59 -12.12
C MET A 104 -0.46 5.94 -13.31
N VAL A 105 0.65 5.21 -13.47
CA VAL A 105 1.61 5.44 -14.56
C VAL A 105 2.09 4.11 -15.15
N SER A 106 2.21 4.11 -16.48
CA SER A 106 2.81 3.03 -17.27
C SER A 106 4.11 3.50 -17.91
N PRO A 107 5.09 2.62 -18.15
CA PRO A 107 6.27 2.96 -18.95
C PRO A 107 5.94 3.40 -20.39
N ALA A 108 4.74 3.11 -20.89
CA ALA A 108 4.28 3.57 -22.21
C ALA A 108 3.74 5.01 -22.20
N ASP A 109 3.50 5.60 -21.03
CA ASP A 109 2.99 6.97 -20.94
C ASP A 109 4.10 7.98 -21.24
N THR A 110 3.78 9.02 -22.01
CA THR A 110 4.69 10.15 -22.19
C THR A 110 4.73 11.03 -20.95
N VAL A 111 5.76 11.86 -20.81
CA VAL A 111 5.87 12.83 -19.70
C VAL A 111 4.69 13.80 -19.71
N GLU A 112 4.21 14.22 -20.89
CA GLU A 112 3.04 15.10 -21.02
C GLU A 112 1.77 14.44 -20.50
N THR A 113 1.57 13.14 -20.81
CA THR A 113 0.43 12.37 -20.29
C THR A 113 0.50 12.26 -18.78
N LEU A 114 1.69 11.95 -18.24
CA LEU A 114 1.93 11.87 -16.82
C LEU A 114 1.66 13.22 -16.11
N ALA A 115 2.22 14.31 -16.63
CA ALA A 115 2.04 15.65 -16.10
C ALA A 115 0.56 16.06 -16.06
N ARG A 116 -0.18 15.80 -17.15
CA ARG A 116 -1.61 16.06 -17.24
C ARG A 116 -2.42 15.29 -16.17
N ARG A 117 -2.12 14.00 -15.96
CA ARG A 117 -2.79 13.20 -14.91
C ARG A 117 -2.49 13.73 -13.51
N ILE A 118 -1.23 14.08 -13.22
CA ILE A 118 -0.82 14.65 -11.94
C ILE A 118 -1.55 15.97 -11.67
N GLU A 119 -1.61 16.85 -12.66
CA GLU A 119 -2.30 18.14 -12.55
C GLU A 119 -3.82 17.97 -12.34
N ALA A 120 -4.47 17.11 -13.15
CA ALA A 120 -5.91 16.87 -13.08
C ALA A 120 -6.34 16.32 -11.71
N ALA A 121 -5.55 15.42 -11.12
CA ALA A 121 -5.82 14.85 -9.80
C ALA A 121 -5.26 15.66 -8.64
N LYS A 122 -4.49 16.72 -8.88
CA LYS A 122 -3.64 17.38 -7.87
C LYS A 122 -2.82 16.32 -7.09
N ALA A 123 -2.29 15.34 -7.85
CA ALA A 123 -1.65 14.18 -7.26
C ALA A 123 -0.31 14.55 -6.62
N VAL A 124 -0.02 13.95 -5.47
CA VAL A 124 1.25 14.11 -4.74
C VAL A 124 2.34 13.19 -5.25
N GLY A 125 2.04 12.36 -6.24
CA GLY A 125 2.99 11.40 -6.82
C GLY A 125 2.34 10.43 -7.78
N VAL A 126 3.04 9.32 -8.00
CA VAL A 126 2.62 8.29 -8.96
C VAL A 126 2.71 6.88 -8.38
N LYS A 127 1.87 5.98 -8.92
CA LYS A 127 1.87 4.55 -8.64
C LYS A 127 2.13 3.77 -9.92
N PRO A 128 3.40 3.43 -10.24
CA PRO A 128 3.71 2.42 -11.24
C PRO A 128 3.36 1.03 -10.73
N TYR A 129 3.07 0.10 -11.64
CA TYR A 129 2.78 -1.27 -11.26
C TYR A 129 3.40 -2.27 -12.25
N LEU A 130 3.81 -3.43 -11.72
CA LEU A 130 4.57 -4.43 -12.47
C LEU A 130 3.82 -5.01 -13.68
N ASN A 131 2.49 -5.13 -13.64
CA ASN A 131 1.69 -5.62 -14.76
C ASN A 131 1.69 -4.66 -15.97
N TYR A 132 1.80 -3.33 -15.75
CA TYR A 132 1.95 -2.37 -16.85
C TYR A 132 3.30 -2.55 -17.55
N ALA A 133 4.38 -2.67 -16.77
CA ALA A 133 5.71 -2.93 -17.32
C ALA A 133 5.78 -4.28 -18.02
N ALA A 134 5.20 -5.33 -17.43
CA ALA A 134 5.11 -6.66 -18.03
C ALA A 134 4.41 -6.61 -19.40
N HIS A 135 3.29 -5.89 -19.49
CA HIS A 135 2.53 -5.73 -20.73
C HIS A 135 3.34 -4.96 -21.79
N VAL A 136 3.94 -3.83 -21.41
CA VAL A 136 4.70 -2.96 -22.35
C VAL A 136 5.92 -3.68 -22.91
N TYR A 137 6.66 -4.41 -22.08
CA TYR A 137 7.91 -5.07 -22.50
C TYR A 137 7.75 -6.54 -22.89
N GLY A 138 6.53 -7.08 -22.88
CA GLY A 138 6.27 -8.50 -23.18
C GLY A 138 6.93 -9.46 -22.20
N LYS A 139 7.14 -9.04 -20.94
CA LYS A 139 7.74 -9.83 -19.86
C LYS A 139 6.65 -10.56 -19.05
N LYS A 140 7.05 -11.63 -18.34
CA LYS A 140 6.23 -12.14 -17.23
C LYS A 140 6.37 -11.18 -16.04
N GLU A 141 5.36 -11.06 -15.20
CA GLU A 141 5.40 -10.17 -14.04
C GLU A 141 6.59 -10.44 -13.11
N ASN A 142 6.98 -11.70 -12.96
CA ASN A 142 8.15 -12.08 -12.15
C ASN A 142 9.51 -11.78 -12.81
N ASP A 143 9.53 -11.45 -14.10
CA ASP A 143 10.73 -11.10 -14.85
C ASP A 143 10.88 -9.57 -15.02
N VAL A 144 9.88 -8.79 -14.56
CA VAL A 144 9.95 -7.34 -14.53
C VAL A 144 11.04 -6.91 -13.54
N GLU A 145 11.78 -5.88 -13.92
CA GLU A 145 12.79 -5.24 -13.06
C GLU A 145 12.28 -3.90 -12.53
N VAL A 146 12.91 -3.39 -11.48
CA VAL A 146 12.55 -2.07 -10.91
C VAL A 146 12.71 -0.97 -11.97
N PHE A 147 13.74 -1.05 -12.82
CA PHE A 147 13.98 -0.10 -13.90
C PHE A 147 12.98 -0.18 -15.07
N ASP A 148 12.24 -1.28 -15.19
CA ASP A 148 11.19 -1.39 -16.20
C ASP A 148 9.92 -0.59 -15.82
N MET A 149 9.77 -0.19 -14.55
CA MET A 149 8.50 0.34 -14.05
C MET A 149 8.27 1.81 -14.37
N LEU A 150 9.33 2.56 -14.57
CA LEU A 150 9.31 3.98 -14.97
C LEU A 150 10.45 4.26 -15.94
N THR A 151 10.20 5.11 -16.94
CA THR A 151 11.28 5.53 -17.85
C THR A 151 12.18 6.59 -17.20
N PRO A 152 13.43 6.75 -17.67
CA PRO A 152 14.30 7.83 -17.19
C PRO A 152 13.66 9.21 -17.27
N GLU A 153 12.94 9.51 -18.37
CA GLU A 153 12.29 10.80 -18.58
C GLU A 153 11.16 11.05 -17.57
N GLN A 154 10.37 10.00 -17.25
CA GLN A 154 9.35 10.08 -16.21
C GLN A 154 9.99 10.35 -14.83
N LEU A 155 11.09 9.66 -14.52
CA LEU A 155 11.82 9.83 -13.26
C LEU A 155 12.48 11.21 -13.15
N GLU A 156 13.02 11.75 -14.23
CA GLU A 156 13.57 13.11 -14.28
C GLU A 156 12.49 14.15 -14.00
N TYR A 157 11.31 14.02 -14.63
CA TYR A 157 10.16 14.88 -14.34
C TYR A 157 9.71 14.80 -12.87
N LEU A 158 9.58 13.59 -12.32
CA LEU A 158 9.20 13.40 -10.93
C LEU A 158 10.24 13.96 -9.94
N ASN A 159 11.52 13.87 -10.29
CA ASN A 159 12.62 14.43 -9.52
C ASN A 159 12.64 15.97 -9.56
N GLU A 160 12.38 16.57 -10.72
CA GLU A 160 12.25 18.02 -10.85
C GLU A 160 11.09 18.57 -10.01
N LYS A 161 9.97 17.85 -9.98
CA LYS A 161 8.76 18.23 -9.23
C LYS A 161 8.78 17.78 -7.76
N ALA A 162 9.82 17.07 -7.32
CA ALA A 162 9.97 16.52 -5.97
C ALA A 162 8.77 15.66 -5.50
N LEU A 163 8.16 14.91 -6.41
CA LEU A 163 6.96 14.10 -6.19
C LEU A 163 7.29 12.74 -5.57
N ALA A 164 6.26 12.05 -5.07
CA ALA A 164 6.39 10.71 -4.51
C ALA A 164 6.20 9.61 -5.58
N VAL A 165 6.83 8.46 -5.36
CA VAL A 165 6.62 7.22 -6.12
C VAL A 165 6.31 6.11 -5.13
N THR A 166 5.10 5.56 -5.14
CA THR A 166 4.79 4.35 -4.36
C THR A 166 5.03 3.13 -5.23
N LEU A 167 6.04 2.35 -4.90
CA LEU A 167 6.57 1.29 -5.74
C LEU A 167 6.31 -0.10 -5.15
N HIS A 168 5.47 -0.89 -5.85
CA HIS A 168 5.32 -2.31 -5.57
C HIS A 168 6.45 -3.05 -6.26
N ILE A 169 7.55 -3.33 -5.54
CA ILE A 169 8.75 -3.92 -6.13
C ILE A 169 8.46 -5.28 -6.77
N PRO A 170 9.01 -5.52 -7.98
CA PRO A 170 8.75 -6.75 -8.74
C PRO A 170 9.54 -7.94 -8.20
N ARG A 171 9.62 -9.01 -8.98
CA ARG A 171 10.38 -10.24 -8.78
C ARG A 171 9.97 -11.05 -7.54
N SER A 172 10.11 -12.36 -7.61
CA SER A 172 9.71 -13.29 -6.53
C SER A 172 10.57 -13.17 -5.27
N GLY A 173 11.84 -12.77 -5.41
CA GLY A 173 12.75 -12.52 -4.28
C GLY A 173 12.42 -11.24 -3.50
N ARG A 174 11.60 -10.33 -4.07
CA ARG A 174 11.08 -9.13 -3.39
C ARG A 174 12.20 -8.27 -2.81
N PHE A 175 12.11 -7.86 -1.55
CA PHE A 175 13.14 -7.04 -0.90
C PHE A 175 14.48 -7.77 -0.74
N ALA A 176 14.48 -9.10 -0.59
CA ALA A 176 15.70 -9.92 -0.53
C ALA A 176 16.36 -10.13 -1.91
N ASP A 177 15.71 -9.81 -3.04
CA ASP A 177 16.30 -9.97 -4.37
C ASP A 177 17.46 -8.99 -4.57
N PRO A 178 18.70 -9.47 -4.84
CA PRO A 178 19.87 -8.61 -4.98
C PRO A 178 19.75 -7.60 -6.14
N LEU A 179 19.04 -7.97 -7.23
CA LEU A 179 18.84 -7.06 -8.36
C LEU A 179 17.86 -5.95 -7.99
N ASN A 180 16.77 -6.28 -7.29
CA ASN A 180 15.84 -5.26 -6.77
C ASN A 180 16.59 -4.28 -5.86
N GLN A 181 17.36 -4.77 -4.87
CA GLN A 181 18.13 -3.91 -3.95
C GLN A 181 19.06 -2.98 -4.71
N LYS A 182 19.85 -3.52 -5.66
CA LYS A 182 20.77 -2.73 -6.49
C LYS A 182 20.06 -1.63 -7.25
N GLN A 183 18.93 -1.96 -7.90
CA GLN A 183 18.20 -1.00 -8.73
C GLN A 183 17.43 0.01 -7.89
N MET A 184 16.85 -0.39 -6.75
CA MET A 184 16.21 0.53 -5.81
C MET A 184 17.20 1.57 -5.28
N ILE A 185 18.39 1.15 -4.85
CA ILE A 185 19.45 2.06 -4.39
C ILE A 185 19.85 3.02 -5.51
N ALA A 186 20.10 2.52 -6.72
CA ALA A 186 20.47 3.35 -7.86
C ALA A 186 19.39 4.40 -8.20
N LEU A 187 18.09 4.08 -8.05
CA LEU A 187 17.03 5.08 -8.19
C LEU A 187 17.12 6.17 -7.13
N CYS A 188 17.34 5.79 -5.87
CA CYS A 188 17.41 6.73 -4.76
C CYS A 188 18.60 7.69 -4.88
N GLU A 189 19.73 7.19 -5.37
CA GLU A 189 20.94 7.99 -5.63
C GLU A 189 20.76 8.94 -6.81
N LYS A 190 20.22 8.43 -7.91
CA LYS A 190 20.10 9.20 -9.16
C LYS A 190 19.00 10.27 -9.08
N TYR A 191 17.92 10.01 -8.33
CA TYR A 191 16.76 10.90 -8.24
C TYR A 191 16.48 11.32 -6.77
N PRO A 192 17.36 12.13 -6.16
CA PRO A 192 17.36 12.42 -4.73
C PRO A 192 16.14 13.23 -4.25
N ASN A 193 15.44 13.94 -5.15
CA ASN A 193 14.24 14.70 -4.79
C ASN A 193 12.97 13.85 -4.81
N VAL A 194 12.94 12.74 -5.56
CA VAL A 194 11.82 11.80 -5.56
C VAL A 194 11.68 11.16 -4.17
N LYS A 195 10.46 11.10 -3.64
CA LYS A 195 10.17 10.39 -2.38
C LYS A 195 9.75 8.96 -2.74
N PHE A 196 10.68 8.01 -2.65
CA PHE A 196 10.41 6.61 -2.95
C PHE A 196 9.76 5.93 -1.75
N ILE A 197 8.50 5.50 -1.88
CA ILE A 197 7.76 4.71 -0.90
C ILE A 197 7.75 3.27 -1.39
N PHE A 198 8.55 2.41 -0.79
CA PHE A 198 8.56 0.99 -1.12
C PHE A 198 7.43 0.29 -0.36
N ALA A 199 6.41 -0.11 -1.11
CA ALA A 199 5.18 -0.67 -0.56
C ALA A 199 5.42 -1.98 0.22
N HIS A 200 4.65 -2.17 1.30
CA HIS A 200 4.67 -3.40 2.10
C HIS A 200 6.05 -3.73 2.68
N ILE A 201 6.79 -2.72 3.15
CA ILE A 201 8.19 -2.86 3.58
C ILE A 201 9.01 -3.60 2.50
N GLY A 202 8.89 -3.14 1.23
CA GLY A 202 9.54 -3.82 0.12
C GLY A 202 9.01 -5.25 -0.12
N ARG A 203 7.76 -5.55 0.24
CA ARG A 203 7.13 -6.87 0.19
C ARG A 203 7.80 -7.91 1.10
N ALA A 204 8.35 -7.46 2.23
CA ALA A 204 8.92 -8.35 3.25
C ALA A 204 7.82 -8.92 4.15
N TYR A 205 7.13 -9.96 3.69
CA TYR A 205 6.01 -10.57 4.41
C TYR A 205 6.41 -11.68 5.41
N PHE A 206 7.70 -12.04 5.49
CA PHE A 206 8.25 -13.05 6.39
C PHE A 206 9.69 -12.71 6.79
N MET A 207 10.14 -13.21 7.96
CA MET A 207 11.38 -12.77 8.58
C MET A 207 12.62 -12.97 7.72
N ARG A 208 12.77 -14.13 7.09
CA ARG A 208 13.95 -14.37 6.23
C ARG A 208 14.07 -13.30 5.12
N ASN A 209 12.96 -12.86 4.55
CA ASN A 209 12.97 -11.88 3.46
C ASN A 209 13.51 -10.52 3.93
N ILE A 210 13.12 -10.05 5.14
CA ILE A 210 13.62 -8.78 5.66
C ILE A 210 15.06 -8.92 6.18
N LEU A 211 15.45 -10.04 6.75
CA LEU A 211 16.81 -10.27 7.20
C LEU A 211 17.83 -10.27 6.05
N GLU A 212 17.43 -10.73 4.87
CA GLU A 212 18.26 -10.75 3.66
C GLU A 212 18.16 -9.45 2.84
N SER A 213 17.37 -8.45 3.29
CA SER A 213 17.07 -7.23 2.52
C SER A 213 18.11 -6.12 2.61
N ASN A 214 19.05 -6.20 3.57
CA ASN A 214 20.01 -5.12 3.84
C ASN A 214 19.34 -3.75 4.06
N ILE A 215 18.25 -3.72 4.82
CA ILE A 215 17.40 -2.52 5.05
C ILE A 215 18.20 -1.31 5.57
N GLU A 216 19.28 -1.54 6.33
CA GLU A 216 20.16 -0.49 6.87
C GLU A 216 20.85 0.33 5.77
N GLU A 217 21.12 -0.27 4.60
CA GLU A 217 21.66 0.47 3.47
C GLU A 217 20.67 1.54 3.00
N PHE A 218 19.38 1.19 2.96
CA PHE A 218 18.32 2.12 2.58
C PHE A 218 18.11 3.25 3.59
N ALA A 219 18.50 3.04 4.85
CA ALA A 219 18.43 4.08 5.87
C ALA A 219 19.32 5.31 5.57
N LYS A 220 20.37 5.13 4.76
CA LYS A 220 21.28 6.19 4.36
C LYS A 220 20.67 7.20 3.37
N TYR A 221 19.61 6.82 2.67
CA TYR A 221 18.95 7.65 1.65
C TYR A 221 17.75 8.38 2.26
N PRO A 222 17.79 9.72 2.42
CA PRO A 222 16.72 10.48 3.08
C PRO A 222 15.41 10.52 2.30
N ASN A 223 15.43 10.14 1.04
CA ASN A 223 14.28 10.08 0.13
C ASN A 223 13.61 8.71 0.10
N VAL A 224 14.05 7.75 0.93
CA VAL A 224 13.45 6.41 1.05
C VAL A 224 12.44 6.38 2.18
N TYR A 225 11.28 5.80 1.90
CA TYR A 225 10.18 5.51 2.83
C TYR A 225 9.70 4.07 2.62
N PHE A 226 9.12 3.47 3.66
CA PHE A 226 8.39 2.20 3.56
C PHE A 226 6.97 2.40 4.06
N ASP A 227 5.98 1.78 3.40
CA ASP A 227 4.67 1.60 4.02
C ASP A 227 4.51 0.20 4.62
N THR A 228 3.59 0.08 5.57
CA THR A 228 3.35 -1.16 6.32
C THR A 228 2.13 -1.93 5.80
N ALA A 229 1.59 -1.58 4.64
CA ALA A 229 0.37 -2.17 4.11
C ALA A 229 0.44 -3.71 4.11
N MET A 230 -0.61 -4.36 4.60
CA MET A 230 -0.71 -5.83 4.74
C MET A 230 0.37 -6.52 5.58
N ILE A 231 1.21 -5.79 6.31
CA ILE A 231 2.19 -6.38 7.24
C ILE A 231 1.52 -6.67 8.58
N ASN A 232 1.27 -7.94 8.87
CA ASN A 232 0.62 -8.40 10.10
C ASN A 232 1.60 -9.04 11.12
N SER A 233 2.92 -9.04 10.83
CA SER A 233 3.93 -9.61 11.73
C SER A 233 4.55 -8.53 12.62
N VAL A 234 4.45 -8.75 13.92
CA VAL A 234 5.08 -7.90 14.95
C VAL A 234 6.59 -7.87 14.77
N GLU A 235 7.18 -9.02 14.47
CA GLU A 235 8.63 -9.20 14.33
C GLU A 235 9.18 -8.39 13.15
N ILE A 236 8.49 -8.39 12.02
CA ILE A 236 8.89 -7.63 10.83
C ILE A 236 8.80 -6.13 11.10
N VAL A 237 7.69 -5.66 11.71
CA VAL A 237 7.52 -4.25 12.06
C VAL A 237 8.62 -3.82 13.03
N LYS A 238 8.86 -4.60 14.08
CA LYS A 238 9.90 -4.31 15.07
C LYS A 238 11.29 -4.29 14.44
N TYR A 239 11.64 -5.29 13.62
CA TYR A 239 12.92 -5.33 12.91
C TYR A 239 13.09 -4.09 12.03
N THR A 240 12.02 -3.66 11.34
CA THR A 240 12.06 -2.45 10.53
C THR A 240 12.39 -1.22 11.38
N TYR A 241 11.77 -1.07 12.56
CA TYR A 241 12.04 0.07 13.44
C TYR A 241 13.44 0.05 14.06
N ASP A 242 13.99 -1.14 14.31
CA ASP A 242 15.33 -1.31 14.88
C ASP A 242 16.44 -0.98 13.86
N HIS A 243 16.15 -1.04 12.53
CA HIS A 243 17.16 -0.94 11.47
C HIS A 243 16.89 0.18 10.44
N PHE A 244 15.74 0.87 10.55
CA PHE A 244 15.36 1.93 9.62
C PHE A 244 14.71 3.10 10.38
N PRO A 245 14.95 4.37 9.96
CA PRO A 245 14.41 5.54 10.65
C PRO A 245 12.87 5.53 10.74
N LEU A 246 12.37 5.56 11.97
CA LEU A 246 10.94 5.49 12.28
C LEU A 246 10.13 6.59 11.57
N GLU A 247 10.73 7.77 11.37
CA GLU A 247 10.13 8.93 10.70
C GLU A 247 9.78 8.69 9.24
N ARG A 248 10.32 7.65 8.64
CA ARG A 248 10.15 7.31 7.24
C ARG A 248 9.37 6.00 7.04
N VAL A 249 8.76 5.47 8.11
CA VAL A 249 7.81 4.36 8.06
C VAL A 249 6.40 4.94 8.11
N LEU A 250 5.59 4.60 7.12
CA LEU A 250 4.23 5.09 6.91
C LEU A 250 3.22 3.98 7.20
N PHE A 251 2.15 4.29 7.89
CA PHE A 251 1.04 3.37 7.98
C PHE A 251 0.26 3.38 6.66
N GLY A 252 -0.08 2.21 6.16
CA GLY A 252 -0.95 1.99 5.00
C GLY A 252 -1.67 0.66 5.15
N THR A 253 -2.84 0.49 4.57
CA THR A 253 -3.64 -0.73 4.73
C THR A 253 -3.64 -1.65 3.53
N ASP A 254 -3.61 -1.12 2.31
CA ASP A 254 -3.92 -1.83 1.07
C ASP A 254 -5.43 -2.18 0.95
N THR A 255 -6.32 -1.30 1.52
CA THR A 255 -7.75 -1.47 1.30
C THR A 255 -8.10 -1.36 -0.19
N PRO A 256 -9.04 -2.18 -0.70
CA PRO A 256 -9.99 -3.02 0.02
C PRO A 256 -9.49 -4.41 0.44
N ILE A 257 -8.27 -4.84 0.06
CA ILE A 257 -7.75 -6.18 0.41
C ILE A 257 -7.69 -6.36 1.93
N ALA A 258 -7.24 -5.35 2.67
CA ALA A 258 -7.16 -5.39 4.12
C ALA A 258 -8.52 -5.56 4.83
N LEU A 259 -9.63 -5.35 4.14
CA LEU A 259 -10.99 -5.58 4.66
C LEU A 259 -11.48 -7.02 4.49
N LEU A 260 -10.68 -7.90 3.90
CA LEU A 260 -10.94 -9.33 3.93
C LEU A 260 -10.62 -9.89 5.32
N ARG A 261 -11.29 -11.00 5.68
CA ARG A 261 -11.09 -11.68 6.95
C ARG A 261 -9.96 -12.70 6.84
N GLY A 262 -8.94 -12.51 7.64
CA GLY A 262 -7.76 -13.36 7.62
C GLY A 262 -6.57 -12.81 8.37
N LYS A 263 -5.49 -13.56 8.35
CA LYS A 263 -4.19 -13.20 8.92
C LYS A 263 -3.05 -13.71 8.04
N SER A 264 -2.04 -12.89 7.84
CA SER A 264 -0.78 -13.32 7.26
C SER A 264 0.01 -14.13 8.29
N VAL A 265 0.52 -15.30 7.87
CA VAL A 265 1.33 -16.18 8.71
C VAL A 265 2.59 -16.61 7.99
N GLU A 266 3.67 -16.78 8.74
CA GLU A 266 4.91 -17.37 8.25
C GLU A 266 4.92 -18.87 8.47
N ILE A 267 5.22 -19.62 7.39
CA ILE A 267 5.35 -21.08 7.41
C ILE A 267 6.62 -21.46 6.66
N ASN A 268 7.61 -22.06 7.32
CA ASN A 268 8.85 -22.57 6.70
C ASN A 268 9.56 -21.52 5.82
N ASN A 269 9.78 -20.31 6.33
CA ASN A 269 10.38 -19.18 5.61
C ASN A 269 9.60 -18.78 4.34
N GLN A 270 8.30 -18.92 4.37
CA GLN A 270 7.35 -18.47 3.36
C GLN A 270 6.16 -17.85 4.07
N TYR A 271 5.34 -17.09 3.38
CA TYR A 271 4.11 -16.57 3.95
C TYR A 271 2.88 -17.16 3.25
N ALA A 272 1.80 -17.26 4.01
CA ALA A 272 0.47 -17.53 3.50
C ALA A 272 -0.55 -16.59 4.16
N TYR A 273 -1.62 -16.30 3.43
CA TYR A 273 -2.80 -15.66 3.99
C TYR A 273 -3.78 -16.74 4.42
N LEU A 274 -3.96 -16.94 5.73
CA LEU A 274 -5.06 -17.75 6.25
C LEU A 274 -6.33 -16.91 6.20
N MET A 275 -7.36 -17.40 5.54
CA MET A 275 -8.57 -16.62 5.27
C MET A 275 -9.83 -17.39 5.60
N GLY A 276 -10.83 -16.68 6.16
CA GLY A 276 -12.20 -17.18 6.31
C GLY A 276 -13.12 -16.87 5.12
N GLU A 277 -12.58 -16.26 4.05
CA GLU A 277 -13.35 -15.83 2.88
C GLU A 277 -12.67 -16.30 1.59
N ASN A 278 -13.46 -16.69 0.59
CA ASN A 278 -12.96 -17.28 -0.66
C ASN A 278 -12.63 -16.20 -1.72
N TYR A 279 -11.67 -15.33 -1.41
CA TYR A 279 -11.12 -14.36 -2.38
C TYR A 279 -9.70 -14.71 -2.80
N ALA A 280 -9.32 -14.33 -4.02
CA ALA A 280 -7.99 -14.60 -4.57
C ALA A 280 -7.03 -13.45 -4.20
N ILE A 281 -6.20 -13.68 -3.20
CA ILE A 281 -5.07 -12.82 -2.87
C ILE A 281 -3.82 -13.67 -2.66
N GLY A 282 -2.72 -13.32 -3.32
CA GLY A 282 -1.41 -13.96 -3.10
C GLY A 282 -1.46 -15.47 -2.85
N SER A 283 -0.78 -15.93 -1.81
CA SER A 283 -0.74 -17.33 -1.37
C SER A 283 -1.83 -17.60 -0.33
N ALA A 284 -3.10 -17.60 -0.73
CA ALA A 284 -4.24 -17.79 0.17
C ALA A 284 -4.48 -19.26 0.52
N ILE A 285 -4.69 -19.54 1.80
CA ILE A 285 -5.21 -20.81 2.35
C ILE A 285 -6.58 -20.49 2.96
N ILE A 286 -7.63 -21.06 2.39
CA ILE A 286 -9.00 -20.80 2.80
C ILE A 286 -9.43 -21.81 3.87
N ASP A 287 -9.84 -21.33 5.05
CA ASP A 287 -10.51 -22.16 6.05
C ASP A 287 -11.97 -22.40 5.63
N THR A 288 -12.24 -23.57 5.09
CA THR A 288 -13.59 -23.99 4.71
C THR A 288 -14.35 -24.65 5.88
N SER A 289 -13.66 -24.91 6.99
CA SER A 289 -14.27 -25.55 8.18
C SER A 289 -15.03 -24.58 9.06
N GLY A 290 -14.70 -23.28 8.99
CA GLY A 290 -15.28 -22.26 9.87
C GLY A 290 -14.88 -22.41 11.34
N VAL A 291 -13.81 -23.16 11.63
CA VAL A 291 -13.33 -23.38 13.00
C VAL A 291 -12.69 -22.11 13.58
N VAL A 292 -12.08 -21.28 12.73
CA VAL A 292 -11.43 -20.04 13.16
C VAL A 292 -12.30 -18.85 12.82
N GLU A 293 -12.63 -18.03 13.81
CA GLU A 293 -13.26 -16.74 13.58
C GLU A 293 -12.18 -15.69 13.30
N PHE A 294 -11.99 -15.37 12.01
CA PHE A 294 -11.05 -14.36 11.58
C PHE A 294 -11.63 -12.94 11.72
N THR A 295 -10.84 -12.03 12.26
CA THR A 295 -11.04 -10.59 12.07
C THR A 295 -10.47 -10.15 10.72
N THR A 296 -10.55 -8.87 10.38
CA THR A 296 -9.98 -8.33 9.13
C THR A 296 -8.45 -8.29 9.19
N PHE A 297 -7.79 -8.38 8.03
CA PHE A 297 -6.34 -8.11 7.94
C PHE A 297 -5.98 -6.75 8.51
N PHE A 298 -6.85 -5.77 8.37
CA PHE A 298 -6.66 -4.44 8.91
C PHE A 298 -6.51 -4.45 10.45
N TYR A 299 -7.38 -5.18 11.16
CA TYR A 299 -7.26 -5.27 12.61
C TYR A 299 -6.04 -6.08 13.05
N GLU A 300 -5.71 -7.15 12.33
CA GLU A 300 -4.47 -7.90 12.60
C GLU A 300 -3.22 -7.02 12.36
N GLN A 301 -3.24 -6.15 11.35
CA GLN A 301 -2.17 -5.18 11.13
C GLN A 301 -2.09 -4.16 12.27
N LEU A 302 -3.21 -3.56 12.69
CA LEU A 302 -3.21 -2.62 13.83
C LEU A 302 -2.71 -3.28 15.12
N ARG A 303 -3.09 -4.53 15.39
CA ARG A 303 -2.55 -5.31 16.51
C ARG A 303 -1.03 -5.45 16.44
N ALA A 304 -0.50 -5.78 15.25
CA ALA A 304 0.94 -5.88 15.03
C ALA A 304 1.64 -4.53 15.22
N MET A 305 1.07 -3.45 14.68
CA MET A 305 1.60 -2.10 14.83
C MET A 305 1.62 -1.66 16.30
N ILE A 306 0.53 -1.86 17.03
CA ILE A 306 0.42 -1.53 18.46
C ILE A 306 1.43 -2.34 19.30
N ALA A 307 1.60 -3.64 18.99
CA ALA A 307 2.52 -4.49 19.73
C ALA A 307 4.01 -4.17 19.44
N ALA A 308 4.32 -3.72 18.23
CA ALA A 308 5.69 -3.40 17.82
C ALA A 308 6.14 -1.97 18.15
N THR A 309 5.19 -1.03 18.28
CA THR A 309 5.47 0.41 18.39
C THR A 309 5.36 0.87 19.85
N PRO A 310 6.38 1.54 20.41
CA PRO A 310 6.22 2.20 21.71
C PRO A 310 5.06 3.18 21.70
N GLU A 311 4.26 3.23 22.77
CA GLU A 311 3.04 4.06 22.84
C GLU A 311 3.27 5.52 22.45
N LYS A 312 4.36 6.12 22.90
CA LYS A 312 4.76 7.51 22.58
C LYS A 312 5.01 7.76 21.08
N ASP A 313 5.26 6.72 20.29
CA ASP A 313 5.58 6.79 18.87
C ASP A 313 4.40 6.33 17.97
N LEU A 314 3.29 5.83 18.55
CA LEU A 314 2.14 5.34 17.77
C LEU A 314 1.53 6.41 16.86
N GLU A 315 1.27 7.61 17.38
CA GLU A 315 0.75 8.72 16.54
C GLU A 315 1.74 9.12 15.44
N LYS A 316 3.04 9.00 15.71
CA LYS A 316 4.07 9.30 14.71
C LYS A 316 3.96 8.38 13.51
N VAL A 317 3.86 7.07 13.74
CA VAL A 317 3.79 6.07 12.67
C VAL A 317 2.40 6.03 12.01
N LEU A 318 1.33 6.06 12.83
CA LEU A 318 -0.03 5.93 12.31
C LEU A 318 -0.57 7.20 11.65
N PHE A 319 0.05 8.36 11.90
CA PHE A 319 -0.43 9.63 11.33
C PHE A 319 0.70 10.57 10.89
N THR A 320 1.56 11.00 11.81
CA THR A 320 2.41 12.18 11.62
C THR A 320 3.38 12.04 10.45
N ASN A 321 3.95 10.84 10.24
CA ASN A 321 4.93 10.60 9.18
C ASN A 321 4.30 10.80 7.79
N ALA A 322 3.16 10.15 7.53
CA ALA A 322 2.44 10.28 6.26
C ALA A 322 1.91 11.71 6.07
N TYR A 323 1.36 12.31 7.12
CA TYR A 323 0.90 13.69 7.09
C TYR A 323 2.00 14.67 6.67
N LYS A 324 3.17 14.60 7.30
CA LYS A 324 4.31 15.48 6.96
C LYS A 324 4.80 15.26 5.53
N LEU A 325 4.89 14.01 5.09
CA LEU A 325 5.35 13.69 3.75
C LEU A 325 4.40 14.27 2.69
N PHE A 326 3.13 13.90 2.75
CA PHE A 326 2.18 14.25 1.69
C PHE A 326 1.75 15.72 1.72
N THR A 327 1.62 16.33 2.90
CA THR A 327 1.37 17.79 2.98
C THR A 327 2.60 18.59 2.54
N GLY A 328 3.81 18.11 2.84
CA GLY A 328 5.04 18.72 2.35
C GLY A 328 5.11 18.77 0.83
N ILE A 329 4.73 17.66 0.16
CA ILE A 329 4.69 17.60 -1.32
C ILE A 329 3.56 18.50 -1.88
N ARG A 330 2.37 18.47 -1.28
CA ARG A 330 1.21 19.25 -1.75
C ARG A 330 1.46 20.76 -1.68
N ASN A 331 2.28 21.23 -0.74
CA ASN A 331 2.53 22.65 -0.47
C ASN A 331 3.83 23.17 -1.11
N ALA A 332 4.61 22.31 -1.77
CA ALA A 332 5.82 22.68 -2.49
C ALA A 332 5.52 23.16 -3.92
#